data_e60e9b87c4e3f4d9b2a896f07763c3ec
#
_entry.id   e60e9b87c4e3f4d9b2a896f07763c3ec
#
_cell.length_a   1.000
_cell.length_b   1.000
_cell.length_c   1.000
_cell.angle_alpha   90.00
_cell.angle_beta   90.00
_cell.angle_gamma   90.00
#
_symmetry.space_group_name_H-M   'P 1'
#
loop_
_entity.id
_entity.type
_entity.pdbx_description
1 polymer ?
#
loop_
_entity_poly.entity_id
_entity_poly.type
_entity_poly.pdbx_seq_one_letter_code
_entity_poly.pdbx_strand_id
1 'polypeptide(L)'
;MSFISVLRLPIALFLFAIGLTHAYAQGESASIIQVKLLRESSIMAPVAGEVINVGSLNKNVELMVYPLNDDYYEFTFGNGRGLIDKDDLEPVQKSKKVLGLELADLQKLNQNLITTRTTVLYNHPKAKSGVFGELSENLRYPILGRLKGDDGVLWYEINVGDDVKYVRADDCELDNGIPVLTYHHVLKDDENRLFRNTSTTTSDTAFDAQMGYLKSAGYRTLSLAQLEGYLNNSVNLPAKAVVLTFDDGLKSVYRYAYPILKKYGQQATAFIISSRVKHNPQPWDANSLQFMSISEIKQIQDVFDIQSHTHFLHRYSDDKRPVLLSRTEHNIQLDFERSARVLKPFNPKVLYVSYPFGGYNDKAIEAARLAGYRLAVTTVRGKVKPGDNPYTLKRLYVLRTDSIDAMAERIANNRSDVKPMAVRQ
;
A
#
# COMPACT_ATOMS: atom_id res chain seq x y z
N MET A 1 17.48 -24.14 -4.18
CA MET A 1 17.78 -23.02 -3.27
C MET A 1 18.41 -21.93 -4.12
N SER A 2 17.58 -21.02 -4.62
CA SER A 2 18.05 -19.87 -5.43
C SER A 2 18.31 -18.71 -4.49
N PHE A 3 19.56 -18.28 -4.38
CA PHE A 3 19.94 -17.08 -3.64
C PHE A 3 19.41 -15.86 -4.39
N ILE A 4 18.41 -15.19 -3.84
CA ILE A 4 18.00 -13.85 -4.29
C ILE A 4 19.15 -12.90 -3.93
N SER A 5 19.95 -12.51 -4.92
CA SER A 5 20.97 -11.48 -4.73
C SER A 5 20.26 -10.13 -4.57
N VAL A 6 20.15 -9.68 -3.34
CA VAL A 6 19.76 -8.30 -3.02
C VAL A 6 20.94 -7.40 -3.36
N LEU A 7 20.98 -6.85 -4.57
CA LEU A 7 21.91 -5.78 -4.90
C LEU A 7 21.53 -4.56 -4.06
N ARG A 8 22.37 -4.22 -3.08
CA ARG A 8 22.23 -2.94 -2.33
C ARG A 8 22.66 -1.81 -3.23
N LEU A 9 21.73 -1.27 -4.03
CA LEU A 9 21.93 0.00 -4.71
C LEU A 9 22.13 1.13 -3.68
N PRO A 10 23.06 2.07 -3.89
CA PRO A 10 23.31 3.15 -2.94
C PRO A 10 22.07 4.03 -2.75
N ILE A 11 21.86 4.47 -1.50
CA ILE A 11 20.72 5.30 -1.04
C ILE A 11 20.47 6.55 -1.93
N ALA A 12 21.48 7.02 -2.66
CA ALA A 12 21.40 8.13 -3.60
C ALA A 12 20.37 7.91 -4.75
N LEU A 13 20.15 6.67 -5.20
CA LEU A 13 19.13 6.37 -6.24
C LEU A 13 17.70 6.56 -5.71
N PHE A 14 17.50 6.40 -4.41
CA PHE A 14 16.19 6.50 -3.76
C PHE A 14 15.66 7.94 -3.70
N LEU A 15 16.55 8.91 -3.52
CA LEU A 15 16.19 10.35 -3.51
C LEU A 15 15.92 10.88 -4.92
N PHE A 16 16.53 10.32 -5.96
CA PHE A 16 16.33 10.73 -7.34
C PHE A 16 14.98 10.28 -7.92
N ALA A 17 14.52 9.08 -7.60
CA ALA A 17 13.21 8.59 -8.07
C ALA A 17 12.03 9.42 -7.53
N ILE A 18 12.16 9.99 -6.32
CA ILE A 18 11.15 10.89 -5.73
C ILE A 18 11.22 12.29 -6.36
N GLY A 19 12.39 12.74 -6.78
CA GLY A 19 12.59 14.04 -7.42
C GLY A 19 12.04 14.15 -8.84
N LEU A 20 12.09 13.06 -9.60
CA LEU A 20 11.65 13.04 -11.01
C LEU A 20 10.12 13.00 -11.18
N THR A 21 9.36 12.45 -10.22
CA THR A 21 7.89 12.61 -10.21
C THR A 21 7.46 14.08 -10.09
N HIS A 22 8.32 14.96 -9.52
CA HIS A 22 8.10 16.41 -9.47
C HIS A 22 8.54 17.12 -10.76
N ALA A 23 9.57 16.64 -11.47
CA ALA A 23 10.05 17.26 -12.71
C ALA A 23 9.05 17.09 -13.87
N TYR A 24 8.39 15.92 -13.97
CA TYR A 24 7.32 15.71 -14.96
C TYR A 24 6.08 16.58 -14.72
N ALA A 25 5.82 16.97 -13.49
CA ALA A 25 4.73 17.91 -13.16
C ALA A 25 5.06 19.37 -13.59
N GLN A 26 6.31 19.67 -13.97
CA GLN A 26 6.75 21.00 -14.37
C GLN A 26 7.04 21.18 -15.88
N GLY A 27 6.69 20.20 -16.74
CA GLY A 27 6.70 20.41 -18.20
C GLY A 27 8.09 20.42 -18.86
N GLU A 28 9.12 19.88 -18.23
CA GLU A 28 10.39 19.62 -18.91
C GLU A 28 10.23 18.41 -19.86
N SER A 29 10.47 18.63 -21.16
CA SER A 29 10.42 17.58 -22.18
C SER A 29 11.61 16.63 -22.00
N ALA A 30 11.41 15.54 -21.25
CA ALA A 30 12.38 14.46 -21.21
C ALA A 30 12.44 13.80 -22.62
N SER A 31 13.63 13.65 -23.16
CA SER A 31 13.82 13.00 -24.45
C SER A 31 13.52 11.51 -24.31
N ILE A 32 12.50 11.04 -25.02
CA ILE A 32 12.17 9.61 -25.11
C ILE A 32 13.10 8.99 -26.15
N ILE A 33 13.70 7.86 -25.82
CA ILE A 33 14.64 7.16 -26.70
C ILE A 33 14.07 5.76 -26.98
N GLN A 34 14.01 5.36 -28.25
CA GLN A 34 13.75 3.97 -28.60
C GLN A 34 15.06 3.19 -28.55
N VAL A 35 15.08 2.09 -27.81
CA VAL A 35 16.24 1.22 -27.62
C VAL A 35 15.89 -0.22 -27.97
N LYS A 36 16.92 -1.00 -28.28
CA LYS A 36 16.81 -2.45 -28.51
C LYS A 36 17.73 -3.19 -27.56
N LEU A 37 17.26 -4.29 -26.99
CA LEU A 37 18.06 -5.13 -26.11
C LEU A 37 19.09 -5.97 -26.86
N LEU A 38 20.34 -5.85 -26.45
CA LEU A 38 21.48 -6.62 -27.00
C LEU A 38 21.53 -8.05 -26.45
N ARG A 39 20.98 -8.24 -25.24
CA ARG A 39 20.87 -9.51 -24.51
C ARG A 39 19.62 -9.52 -23.65
N GLU A 40 19.30 -10.65 -23.04
CA GLU A 40 18.29 -10.69 -21.97
C GLU A 40 18.75 -9.79 -20.81
N SER A 41 17.85 -8.97 -20.29
CA SER A 41 18.15 -8.03 -19.23
C SER A 41 17.08 -8.03 -18.14
N SER A 42 17.54 -7.94 -16.89
CA SER A 42 16.67 -7.85 -15.72
C SER A 42 15.94 -6.52 -15.66
N ILE A 43 14.67 -6.55 -15.24
CA ILE A 43 13.90 -5.36 -14.89
C ILE A 43 14.03 -5.14 -13.38
N MET A 44 14.60 -4.03 -12.99
CA MET A 44 14.56 -3.57 -11.58
C MET A 44 13.42 -2.58 -11.41
N ALA A 45 12.70 -2.62 -10.29
CA ALA A 45 11.63 -1.65 -10.02
C ALA A 45 11.48 -1.34 -8.53
N PRO A 46 11.06 -0.12 -8.18
CA PRO A 46 10.64 0.22 -6.82
C PRO A 46 9.35 -0.55 -6.47
N VAL A 47 9.41 -1.36 -5.43
CA VAL A 47 8.27 -2.11 -4.89
C VAL A 47 8.26 -1.96 -3.38
N ALA A 48 7.22 -1.37 -2.81
CA ALA A 48 7.08 -1.14 -1.37
C ALA A 48 8.30 -0.47 -0.70
N GLY A 49 8.99 0.43 -1.43
CA GLY A 49 10.12 1.19 -0.91
C GLY A 49 11.49 0.53 -1.11
N GLU A 50 11.57 -0.63 -1.75
CA GLU A 50 12.82 -1.29 -2.12
C GLU A 50 12.91 -1.45 -3.65
N VAL A 51 14.11 -1.36 -4.20
CA VAL A 51 14.36 -1.68 -5.62
C VAL A 51 14.67 -3.16 -5.72
N ILE A 52 13.81 -3.92 -6.40
CA ILE A 52 13.94 -5.37 -6.54
C ILE A 52 13.85 -5.79 -8.01
N ASN A 53 14.31 -7.00 -8.31
CA ASN A 53 14.10 -7.62 -9.62
C ASN A 53 12.61 -8.02 -9.75
N VAL A 54 11.95 -7.50 -10.78
CA VAL A 54 10.52 -7.74 -11.06
C VAL A 54 10.27 -8.54 -12.34
N GLY A 55 11.34 -8.95 -13.01
CA GLY A 55 11.26 -9.75 -14.24
C GLY A 55 12.48 -9.58 -15.15
N SER A 56 12.36 -10.01 -16.39
CA SER A 56 13.36 -9.80 -17.44
C SER A 56 12.69 -9.51 -18.79
N LEU A 57 13.45 -8.89 -19.68
CA LEU A 57 13.10 -8.68 -21.07
C LEU A 57 14.06 -9.48 -21.96
N ASN A 58 13.51 -10.06 -23.02
CA ASN A 58 14.30 -10.89 -23.94
C ASN A 58 15.21 -10.05 -24.84
N LYS A 59 16.28 -10.68 -25.33
CA LYS A 59 17.12 -10.13 -26.40
C LYS A 59 16.26 -9.72 -27.62
N ASN A 60 16.68 -8.65 -28.30
CA ASN A 60 16.04 -8.06 -29.48
C ASN A 60 14.67 -7.40 -29.24
N VAL A 61 14.22 -7.29 -28.00
CA VAL A 61 13.03 -6.49 -27.63
C VAL A 61 13.33 -5.01 -27.84
N GLU A 62 12.40 -4.28 -28.43
CA GLU A 62 12.43 -2.83 -28.54
C GLU A 62 11.56 -2.19 -27.47
N LEU A 63 12.03 -1.10 -26.89
CA LEU A 63 11.42 -0.46 -25.74
C LEU A 63 11.59 1.07 -25.83
N MET A 64 10.59 1.83 -25.41
CA MET A 64 10.69 3.27 -25.18
C MET A 64 11.21 3.52 -23.76
N VAL A 65 12.28 4.31 -23.63
CA VAL A 65 12.95 4.56 -22.36
C VAL A 65 13.21 6.04 -22.16
N TYR A 66 13.40 6.42 -20.90
CA TYR A 66 13.76 7.77 -20.45
C TYR A 66 15.13 7.70 -19.76
N PRO A 67 16.06 8.63 -20.04
CA PRO A 67 17.32 8.70 -19.32
C PRO A 67 17.08 8.94 -17.82
N LEU A 68 17.67 8.10 -16.96
CA LEU A 68 17.58 8.28 -15.51
C LEU A 68 18.89 8.80 -14.91
N ASN A 69 20.00 8.10 -15.15
CA ASN A 69 21.35 8.45 -14.68
C ASN A 69 22.40 7.85 -15.63
N ASP A 70 23.66 7.78 -15.23
CA ASP A 70 24.74 7.26 -16.08
C ASP A 70 24.61 5.74 -16.36
N ASP A 71 24.03 4.98 -15.44
CA ASP A 71 23.96 3.52 -15.49
C ASP A 71 22.62 2.99 -16.01
N TYR A 72 21.50 3.71 -15.79
CA TYR A 72 20.14 3.20 -16.02
C TYR A 72 19.29 4.09 -16.89
N TYR A 73 18.46 3.45 -17.71
CA TYR A 73 17.23 4.02 -18.25
C TYR A 73 16.03 3.59 -17.40
N GLU A 74 14.98 4.42 -17.39
CA GLU A 74 13.68 4.06 -16.84
C GLU A 74 12.63 3.95 -17.94
N PHE A 75 11.60 3.15 -17.69
CA PHE A 75 10.44 3.00 -18.58
C PHE A 75 9.16 2.76 -17.76
N THR A 76 7.99 2.94 -18.37
CA THR A 76 6.72 2.66 -17.68
C THR A 76 6.55 1.17 -17.45
N PHE A 77 6.20 0.77 -16.23
CA PHE A 77 6.08 -0.62 -15.84
C PHE A 77 4.98 -0.80 -14.80
N GLY A 78 3.89 -1.44 -15.20
CA GLY A 78 2.73 -1.60 -14.34
C GLY A 78 2.16 -0.24 -13.90
N ASN A 79 2.13 0.01 -12.59
CA ASN A 79 1.70 1.29 -12.00
C ASN A 79 2.86 2.25 -11.71
N GLY A 80 4.09 1.90 -12.06
CA GLY A 80 5.27 2.67 -11.73
C GLY A 80 6.30 2.67 -12.85
N ARG A 81 7.56 2.55 -12.46
CA ARG A 81 8.71 2.54 -13.35
C ARG A 81 9.48 1.24 -13.23
N GLY A 82 9.95 0.74 -14.37
CA GLY A 82 11.01 -0.26 -14.48
C GLY A 82 12.33 0.43 -14.79
N LEU A 83 13.42 -0.13 -14.32
CA LEU A 83 14.80 0.29 -14.57
C LEU A 83 15.50 -0.80 -15.35
N ILE A 84 16.29 -0.40 -16.34
CA ILE A 84 17.08 -1.31 -17.16
C ILE A 84 18.50 -0.74 -17.35
N ASP A 85 19.48 -1.62 -17.31
CA ASP A 85 20.89 -1.27 -17.46
C ASP A 85 21.18 -0.76 -18.88
N LYS A 86 21.90 0.35 -19.00
CA LYS A 86 22.26 0.95 -20.28
C LYS A 86 23.21 0.08 -21.10
N ASP A 87 24.07 -0.69 -20.45
CA ASP A 87 25.01 -1.60 -21.11
C ASP A 87 24.35 -2.75 -21.84
N ASP A 88 23.06 -3.00 -21.55
CA ASP A 88 22.25 -4.02 -22.21
C ASP A 88 21.53 -3.51 -23.47
N LEU A 89 21.70 -2.25 -23.84
CA LEU A 89 20.86 -1.55 -24.81
C LEU A 89 21.67 -0.91 -25.93
N GLU A 90 21.07 -0.86 -27.13
CA GLU A 90 21.53 -0.03 -28.23
C GLU A 90 20.41 0.93 -28.70
N PRO A 91 20.70 2.20 -29.01
CA PRO A 91 19.71 3.11 -29.58
C PRO A 91 19.25 2.62 -30.96
N VAL A 92 17.94 2.65 -31.21
CA VAL A 92 17.40 2.39 -32.55
C VAL A 92 17.42 3.67 -33.36
N GLN A 93 18.16 3.72 -34.49
CA GLN A 93 18.34 4.88 -35.35
C GLN A 93 17.09 5.22 -36.16
N LYS A 94 15.93 5.40 -35.57
CA LYS A 94 14.79 6.09 -36.18
C LYS A 94 13.90 6.62 -35.09
N SER A 95 13.98 7.91 -34.82
CA SER A 95 12.91 8.63 -34.12
C SER A 95 11.64 8.67 -35.00
N LYS A 96 10.88 7.59 -35.02
CA LYS A 96 9.46 7.75 -35.27
C LYS A 96 8.94 8.42 -34.03
N LYS A 97 8.38 9.63 -34.19
CA LYS A 97 7.50 10.26 -33.23
C LYS A 97 6.34 9.26 -33.05
N VAL A 98 6.51 8.26 -32.17
CA VAL A 98 5.42 7.44 -31.72
C VAL A 98 4.56 8.41 -30.93
N LEU A 99 3.34 8.66 -31.39
CA LEU A 99 2.32 9.24 -30.53
C LEU A 99 2.26 8.28 -29.33
N GLY A 100 2.92 8.68 -28.24
CA GLY A 100 2.81 7.95 -26.98
C GLY A 100 1.33 7.87 -26.68
N LEU A 101 0.82 6.65 -26.53
CA LEU A 101 -0.42 6.45 -25.82
C LEU A 101 -0.15 7.07 -24.46
N GLU A 102 -0.73 8.25 -24.19
CA GLU A 102 -0.66 8.80 -22.85
C GLU A 102 -1.27 7.74 -21.94
N LEU A 103 -0.52 7.27 -20.95
CA LEU A 103 -0.99 6.28 -19.96
C LEU A 103 -2.31 6.71 -19.28
N ALA A 104 -2.62 8.01 -19.32
CA ALA A 104 -3.88 8.59 -18.92
C ALA A 104 -5.08 8.13 -19.80
N ASP A 105 -4.86 7.76 -21.07
CA ASP A 105 -5.92 7.32 -21.97
C ASP A 105 -6.23 5.82 -21.86
N LEU A 106 -5.37 5.03 -21.22
CA LEU A 106 -5.64 3.64 -20.92
C LEU A 106 -6.53 3.56 -19.69
N GLN A 107 -7.83 3.35 -19.92
CA GLN A 107 -8.83 3.21 -18.87
C GLN A 107 -8.49 1.98 -18.00
N LYS A 108 -7.80 2.20 -16.87
CA LYS A 108 -7.48 1.16 -15.90
C LYS A 108 -8.77 0.58 -15.33
N LEU A 109 -8.89 -0.73 -15.31
CA LEU A 109 -10.11 -1.42 -14.89
C LEU A 109 -10.35 -1.42 -13.36
N ASN A 110 -9.59 -0.65 -12.55
CA ASN A 110 -9.63 -0.70 -11.09
C ASN A 110 -9.50 -2.15 -10.55
N GLN A 111 -8.74 -2.96 -11.26
CA GLN A 111 -8.45 -4.35 -10.93
C GLN A 111 -6.98 -4.63 -11.20
N ASN A 112 -6.34 -5.35 -10.28
CA ASN A 112 -4.99 -5.86 -10.47
C ASN A 112 -5.00 -7.37 -10.66
N LEU A 113 -3.98 -7.87 -11.31
CA LEU A 113 -3.57 -9.28 -11.25
C LEU A 113 -2.44 -9.44 -10.23
N ILE A 114 -2.28 -10.65 -9.74
CA ILE A 114 -1.14 -11.12 -8.92
C ILE A 114 -0.46 -12.25 -9.67
N THR A 115 0.85 -12.14 -9.87
CA THR A 115 1.67 -13.23 -10.39
C THR A 115 1.93 -14.25 -9.28
N THR A 116 1.51 -15.50 -9.46
CA THR A 116 1.70 -16.58 -8.48
C THR A 116 2.94 -17.44 -8.78
N ARG A 117 3.53 -17.23 -9.94
CA ARG A 117 4.77 -17.84 -10.46
C ARG A 117 5.41 -16.89 -11.46
N THR A 118 6.61 -17.17 -11.90
CA THR A 118 7.20 -16.50 -13.07
C THR A 118 6.23 -16.60 -14.24
N THR A 119 5.85 -15.44 -14.78
CA THR A 119 4.75 -15.31 -15.75
C THR A 119 5.26 -14.72 -17.05
N VAL A 120 5.07 -15.44 -18.15
CA VAL A 120 5.55 -15.03 -19.48
C VAL A 120 4.76 -13.81 -19.98
N LEU A 121 5.49 -12.83 -20.51
CA LEU A 121 4.98 -11.66 -21.22
C LEU A 121 4.99 -11.94 -22.74
N TYR A 122 3.86 -11.68 -23.38
CA TYR A 122 3.68 -11.86 -24.82
C TYR A 122 3.43 -10.54 -25.54
N ASN A 123 3.90 -10.45 -26.80
CA ASN A 123 3.58 -9.29 -27.66
C ASN A 123 2.14 -9.25 -28.14
N HIS A 124 1.48 -10.41 -28.23
CA HIS A 124 0.09 -10.55 -28.70
C HIS A 124 -0.63 -11.62 -27.87
N PRO A 125 -1.95 -11.58 -27.73
CA PRO A 125 -2.76 -12.54 -26.98
C PRO A 125 -2.86 -13.89 -27.73
N LYS A 126 -1.70 -14.51 -27.97
CA LYS A 126 -1.54 -15.74 -28.74
C LYS A 126 -0.34 -16.53 -28.22
N ALA A 127 -0.56 -17.77 -27.81
CA ALA A 127 0.44 -18.59 -27.15
C ALA A 127 1.73 -18.84 -27.98
N LYS A 128 1.64 -18.69 -29.30
CA LYS A 128 2.81 -18.82 -30.23
C LYS A 128 3.34 -17.47 -30.71
N SER A 129 2.86 -16.34 -30.16
CA SER A 129 3.45 -15.03 -30.46
C SER A 129 4.81 -14.90 -29.76
N GLY A 130 5.66 -13.99 -30.28
CA GLY A 130 6.99 -13.77 -29.70
C GLY A 130 6.90 -13.44 -28.21
N VAL A 131 7.74 -14.08 -27.42
CA VAL A 131 7.88 -13.80 -25.99
C VAL A 131 8.63 -12.48 -25.83
N PHE A 132 8.03 -11.55 -25.11
CA PHE A 132 8.62 -10.24 -24.84
C PHE A 132 9.58 -10.29 -23.63
N GLY A 133 9.22 -11.11 -22.63
CA GLY A 133 9.99 -11.26 -21.40
C GLY A 133 9.21 -12.06 -20.36
N GLU A 134 9.58 -11.89 -19.10
CA GLU A 134 8.94 -12.55 -17.97
C GLU A 134 8.75 -11.60 -16.80
N LEU A 135 7.66 -11.79 -16.03
CA LEU A 135 7.40 -11.15 -14.77
C LEU A 135 7.79 -12.08 -13.62
N SER A 136 8.42 -11.54 -12.59
CA SER A 136 8.69 -12.29 -11.35
C SER A 136 7.38 -12.62 -10.63
N GLU A 137 7.41 -13.66 -9.79
CA GLU A 137 6.29 -14.05 -8.94
C GLU A 137 6.05 -13.06 -7.79
N ASN A 138 4.87 -13.15 -7.19
CA ASN A 138 4.48 -12.40 -5.96
C ASN A 138 4.40 -10.88 -6.13
N LEU A 139 4.01 -10.39 -7.30
CA LEU A 139 3.82 -8.96 -7.59
C LEU A 139 2.40 -8.66 -8.04
N ARG A 140 2.00 -7.40 -7.88
CA ARG A 140 0.73 -6.85 -8.35
C ARG A 140 0.94 -5.96 -9.55
N TYR A 141 0.12 -6.18 -10.58
CA TYR A 141 0.11 -5.33 -11.77
C TYR A 141 -1.32 -4.88 -12.12
N PRO A 142 -1.54 -3.64 -12.56
CA PRO A 142 -2.85 -3.18 -13.00
C PRO A 142 -3.24 -3.89 -14.29
N ILE A 143 -4.50 -4.27 -14.39
CA ILE A 143 -5.08 -4.79 -15.61
C ILE A 143 -5.63 -3.61 -16.41
N LEU A 144 -5.16 -3.45 -17.65
CA LEU A 144 -5.65 -2.46 -18.60
C LEU A 144 -6.88 -2.96 -19.36
N GLY A 145 -6.90 -4.25 -19.69
CA GLY A 145 -7.98 -4.89 -20.41
C GLY A 145 -7.98 -6.40 -20.23
N ARG A 146 -9.07 -7.02 -20.72
CA ARG A 146 -9.28 -8.47 -20.74
C ARG A 146 -9.87 -8.87 -22.08
N LEU A 147 -9.28 -9.85 -22.71
CA LEU A 147 -9.79 -10.38 -23.98
C LEU A 147 -9.64 -11.90 -24.08
N LYS A 148 -10.41 -12.51 -24.96
CA LYS A 148 -10.18 -13.90 -25.38
C LYS A 148 -9.36 -13.90 -26.66
N GLY A 149 -8.28 -14.68 -26.67
CA GLY A 149 -7.51 -14.96 -27.88
C GLY A 149 -8.32 -15.86 -28.85
N ASP A 150 -7.83 -15.99 -30.07
CA ASP A 150 -8.43 -16.85 -31.12
C ASP A 150 -8.59 -18.33 -30.69
N ASP A 151 -7.76 -18.76 -29.73
CA ASP A 151 -7.75 -20.10 -29.13
C ASP A 151 -8.72 -20.24 -27.94
N GLY A 152 -9.50 -19.19 -27.63
CA GLY A 152 -10.43 -19.14 -26.51
C GLY A 152 -9.77 -18.92 -25.15
N VAL A 153 -8.44 -18.79 -25.08
CA VAL A 153 -7.68 -18.49 -23.85
C VAL A 153 -7.97 -17.05 -23.41
N LEU A 154 -8.16 -16.86 -22.11
CA LEU A 154 -8.32 -15.53 -21.52
C LEU A 154 -6.95 -14.90 -21.25
N TRP A 155 -6.81 -13.63 -21.64
CA TRP A 155 -5.59 -12.83 -21.49
C TRP A 155 -5.89 -11.55 -20.72
N TYR A 156 -4.88 -11.10 -19.95
CA TYR A 156 -4.86 -9.77 -19.33
C TYR A 156 -3.87 -8.88 -20.08
N GLU A 157 -4.27 -7.64 -20.28
CA GLU A 157 -3.45 -6.56 -20.82
C GLU A 157 -2.77 -5.81 -19.67
N ILE A 158 -1.46 -5.62 -19.76
CA ILE A 158 -0.66 -4.84 -18.82
C ILE A 158 0.25 -3.85 -19.54
N ASN A 159 0.68 -2.79 -18.85
CA ASN A 159 1.59 -1.80 -19.42
C ASN A 159 3.04 -2.16 -19.20
N VAL A 160 3.84 -2.16 -20.27
CA VAL A 160 5.30 -2.28 -20.22
C VAL A 160 5.91 -1.41 -21.33
N GLY A 161 6.65 -0.35 -20.95
CA GLY A 161 7.37 0.52 -21.90
C GLY A 161 6.46 1.33 -22.81
N ASP A 162 5.38 1.90 -22.26
CA ASP A 162 4.34 2.65 -22.98
C ASP A 162 3.64 1.81 -24.08
N ASP A 163 3.65 0.49 -23.91
CA ASP A 163 2.98 -0.45 -24.82
C ASP A 163 2.18 -1.49 -24.03
N VAL A 164 1.19 -2.08 -24.69
CA VAL A 164 0.36 -3.15 -24.12
C VAL A 164 1.03 -4.51 -24.35
N LYS A 165 1.24 -5.23 -23.25
CA LYS A 165 1.72 -6.62 -23.27
C LYS A 165 0.68 -7.53 -22.64
N TYR A 166 0.78 -8.82 -22.92
CA TYR A 166 -0.23 -9.80 -22.60
C TYR A 166 0.31 -10.88 -21.67
N VAL A 167 -0.47 -11.24 -20.66
CA VAL A 167 -0.23 -12.39 -19.78
C VAL A 167 -1.44 -13.31 -19.80
N ARG A 168 -1.22 -14.62 -19.70
CA ARG A 168 -2.33 -15.59 -19.61
C ARG A 168 -3.03 -15.46 -18.27
N ALA A 169 -4.35 -15.44 -18.28
CA ALA A 169 -5.13 -15.37 -17.04
C ALA A 169 -4.90 -16.57 -16.12
N ASP A 170 -4.60 -17.76 -16.69
CA ASP A 170 -4.32 -18.99 -15.94
C ASP A 170 -2.98 -18.96 -15.18
N ASP A 171 -2.08 -18.03 -15.52
CA ASP A 171 -0.79 -17.85 -14.86
C ASP A 171 -0.86 -16.83 -13.71
N CYS A 172 -2.02 -16.23 -13.50
CA CYS A 172 -2.24 -15.15 -12.55
C CYS A 172 -3.46 -15.38 -11.66
N GLU A 173 -3.52 -14.68 -10.54
CA GLU A 173 -4.74 -14.52 -9.75
C GLU A 173 -5.25 -13.09 -9.84
N LEU A 174 -6.57 -12.90 -9.71
CA LEU A 174 -7.11 -11.56 -9.54
C LEU A 174 -6.85 -11.08 -8.11
N ASP A 175 -6.42 -9.83 -7.98
CA ASP A 175 -6.20 -9.19 -6.69
C ASP A 175 -7.54 -8.91 -5.99
N ASN A 176 -7.69 -9.39 -4.78
CA ASN A 176 -8.87 -9.23 -3.94
C ASN A 176 -8.73 -8.02 -2.98
N GLY A 177 -7.64 -7.26 -3.09
CA GLY A 177 -7.40 -6.05 -2.32
C GLY A 177 -6.37 -6.22 -1.20
N ILE A 178 -5.97 -5.09 -0.61
CA ILE A 178 -5.01 -5.03 0.49
C ILE A 178 -5.74 -5.04 1.82
N PRO A 179 -5.44 -5.99 2.74
CA PRO A 179 -5.97 -5.98 4.09
C PRO A 179 -5.37 -4.83 4.91
N VAL A 180 -6.23 -4.08 5.59
CA VAL A 180 -5.86 -3.07 6.58
C VAL A 180 -6.29 -3.58 7.95
N LEU A 181 -5.33 -4.01 8.77
CA LEU A 181 -5.60 -4.60 10.09
C LEU A 181 -5.73 -3.52 11.15
N THR A 182 -6.69 -3.70 12.06
CA THR A 182 -6.97 -2.77 13.14
C THR A 182 -6.71 -3.39 14.49
N TYR A 183 -5.83 -2.73 15.26
CA TYR A 183 -5.50 -3.04 16.64
C TYR A 183 -5.81 -1.84 17.55
N HIS A 184 -5.90 -2.07 18.85
CA HIS A 184 -6.03 -1.03 19.88
C HIS A 184 -5.08 -1.34 21.04
N HIS A 185 -5.54 -2.04 22.09
CA HIS A 185 -4.68 -2.47 23.17
C HIS A 185 -3.84 -3.69 22.80
N VAL A 186 -2.55 -3.65 23.16
CA VAL A 186 -1.70 -4.83 23.28
C VAL A 186 -1.23 -4.91 24.73
N LEU A 187 -1.64 -5.95 25.48
CA LEU A 187 -1.41 -6.07 26.90
C LEU A 187 -0.93 -7.47 27.27
N LYS A 188 -0.10 -7.60 28.30
CA LYS A 188 0.22 -8.90 28.90
C LYS A 188 -0.97 -9.46 29.63
N ASP A 189 -1.26 -10.77 29.43
CA ASP A 189 -2.41 -11.41 30.03
C ASP A 189 -2.33 -11.52 31.56
N ASP A 190 -1.13 -11.63 32.14
CA ASP A 190 -0.92 -11.66 33.57
C ASP A 190 -1.11 -10.29 34.25
N GLU A 191 -0.85 -9.19 33.55
CA GLU A 191 -1.08 -7.82 34.02
C GLU A 191 -2.52 -7.34 33.79
N ASN A 192 -3.15 -7.80 32.70
CA ASN A 192 -4.46 -7.32 32.23
C ASN A 192 -5.62 -7.97 33.00
N ARG A 193 -6.28 -7.23 33.88
CA ARG A 193 -7.50 -7.65 34.58
C ARG A 193 -8.75 -6.96 34.04
N LEU A 194 -8.67 -5.66 33.71
CA LEU A 194 -9.80 -4.85 33.33
C LEU A 194 -10.26 -5.09 31.87
N PHE A 195 -9.32 -5.28 30.95
CA PHE A 195 -9.59 -5.34 29.50
C PHE A 195 -9.65 -6.77 28.94
N ARG A 196 -9.63 -7.81 29.78
CA ARG A 196 -9.63 -9.22 29.35
C ARG A 196 -10.82 -9.58 28.45
N ASN A 197 -11.99 -8.98 28.71
CA ASN A 197 -13.21 -9.25 27.96
C ASN A 197 -13.46 -8.24 26.84
N THR A 198 -12.52 -7.33 26.59
CA THR A 198 -12.61 -6.35 25.49
C THR A 198 -12.06 -7.01 24.21
N SER A 199 -12.93 -7.21 23.22
CA SER A 199 -12.61 -7.93 21.98
C SER A 199 -11.46 -7.29 21.17
N THR A 200 -11.23 -5.99 21.33
CA THR A 200 -10.16 -5.22 20.66
C THR A 200 -8.84 -5.21 21.45
N THR A 201 -8.75 -5.92 22.57
CA THR A 201 -7.50 -6.09 23.31
C THR A 201 -6.81 -7.39 22.88
N THR A 202 -5.62 -7.29 22.33
CA THR A 202 -4.78 -8.43 21.94
C THR A 202 -3.72 -8.66 23.02
N SER A 203 -3.41 -9.94 23.35
CA SER A 203 -2.26 -10.21 24.23
C SER A 203 -0.95 -9.95 23.50
N ASP A 204 0.10 -9.57 24.24
CA ASP A 204 1.44 -9.39 23.69
C ASP A 204 1.97 -10.66 23.01
N THR A 205 1.71 -11.83 23.59
CA THR A 205 2.08 -13.13 23.02
C THR A 205 1.33 -13.44 21.73
N ALA A 206 0.02 -13.16 21.66
CA ALA A 206 -0.76 -13.34 20.43
C ALA A 206 -0.31 -12.35 19.36
N PHE A 207 -0.03 -11.10 19.75
CA PHE A 207 0.47 -10.10 18.81
C PHE A 207 1.87 -10.47 18.27
N ASP A 208 2.79 -10.94 19.12
CA ASP A 208 4.11 -11.44 18.68
C ASP A 208 3.98 -12.59 17.69
N ALA A 209 3.09 -13.56 17.97
CA ALA A 209 2.83 -14.69 17.06
C ALA A 209 2.24 -14.22 15.72
N GLN A 210 1.32 -13.25 15.72
CA GLN A 210 0.73 -12.67 14.50
C GLN A 210 1.77 -11.95 13.65
N MET A 211 2.63 -11.14 14.26
CA MET A 211 3.71 -10.43 13.57
C MET A 211 4.79 -11.41 13.04
N GLY A 212 5.10 -12.45 13.81
CA GLY A 212 5.96 -13.55 13.38
C GLY A 212 5.40 -14.30 12.17
N TYR A 213 4.09 -14.59 12.17
CA TYR A 213 3.41 -15.18 11.02
C TYR A 213 3.51 -14.29 9.77
N LEU A 214 3.18 -13.00 9.88
CA LEU A 214 3.27 -12.08 8.75
C LEU A 214 4.68 -12.10 8.14
N LYS A 215 5.71 -12.08 8.97
CA LYS A 215 7.12 -12.12 8.53
C LYS A 215 7.46 -13.44 7.84
N SER A 216 7.13 -14.57 8.46
CA SER A 216 7.47 -15.92 7.94
C SER A 216 6.67 -16.27 6.68
N ALA A 217 5.44 -15.79 6.56
CA ALA A 217 4.60 -15.96 5.38
C ALA A 217 4.96 -14.99 4.22
N GLY A 218 5.94 -14.09 4.42
CA GLY A 218 6.44 -13.16 3.41
C GLY A 218 5.59 -11.92 3.19
N TYR A 219 4.72 -11.56 4.16
CA TYR A 219 3.96 -10.31 4.07
C TYR A 219 4.87 -9.10 4.31
N ARG A 220 4.68 -8.08 3.47
CA ARG A 220 5.25 -6.74 3.64
C ARG A 220 4.23 -5.82 4.29
N THR A 221 4.64 -5.13 5.36
CA THR A 221 3.82 -4.06 5.94
C THR A 221 3.97 -2.79 5.11
N LEU A 222 2.85 -2.19 4.73
CA LEU A 222 2.78 -0.97 3.93
C LEU A 222 2.42 0.24 4.80
N SER A 223 2.92 1.41 4.42
CA SER A 223 2.41 2.69 4.92
C SER A 223 1.07 3.04 4.27
N LEU A 224 0.31 3.97 4.88
CA LEU A 224 -0.90 4.52 4.26
C LEU A 224 -0.61 5.31 2.98
N ALA A 225 0.58 5.90 2.84
CA ALA A 225 1.01 6.55 1.60
C ALA A 225 1.17 5.53 0.45
N GLN A 226 1.68 4.33 0.73
CA GLN A 226 1.74 3.25 -0.25
C GLN A 226 0.35 2.69 -0.58
N LEU A 227 -0.55 2.60 0.41
CA LEU A 227 -1.96 2.25 0.19
C LEU A 227 -2.68 3.29 -0.68
N GLU A 228 -2.40 4.58 -0.47
CA GLU A 228 -2.90 5.67 -1.32
C GLU A 228 -2.40 5.54 -2.76
N GLY A 229 -1.11 5.25 -2.94
CA GLY A 229 -0.55 4.96 -4.26
C GLY A 229 -1.20 3.75 -4.93
N TYR A 230 -1.58 2.72 -4.16
CA TYR A 230 -2.34 1.58 -4.67
C TYR A 230 -3.75 1.97 -5.15
N LEU A 231 -4.48 2.76 -4.38
CA LEU A 231 -5.80 3.28 -4.76
C LEU A 231 -5.76 4.10 -6.04
N ASN A 232 -4.71 4.90 -6.21
CA ASN A 232 -4.51 5.80 -7.35
C ASN A 232 -3.78 5.12 -8.54
N ASN A 233 -3.48 3.83 -8.44
CA ASN A 233 -2.71 3.09 -9.45
C ASN A 233 -1.38 3.81 -9.81
N SER A 234 -0.62 4.24 -8.82
CA SER A 234 0.63 5.00 -8.99
C SER A 234 1.87 4.32 -8.42
N VAL A 235 1.75 3.11 -7.85
CA VAL A 235 2.87 2.33 -7.30
C VAL A 235 2.72 0.84 -7.57
N ASN A 236 3.84 0.17 -7.77
CA ASN A 236 3.90 -1.28 -7.80
C ASN A 236 4.03 -1.83 -6.36
N LEU A 237 3.28 -2.87 -6.03
CA LEU A 237 3.27 -3.47 -4.70
C LEU A 237 3.44 -4.99 -4.77
N PRO A 238 3.98 -5.60 -3.70
CA PRO A 238 4.07 -7.06 -3.61
C PRO A 238 2.67 -7.69 -3.47
N ALA A 239 2.54 -8.94 -3.87
CA ALA A 239 1.30 -9.71 -3.73
C ALA A 239 0.89 -9.83 -2.26
N LYS A 240 1.84 -10.18 -1.39
CA LYS A 240 1.63 -10.29 0.05
C LYS A 240 1.93 -8.96 0.73
N ALA A 241 0.92 -8.10 0.80
CA ALA A 241 0.97 -6.78 1.43
C ALA A 241 -0.13 -6.64 2.48
N VAL A 242 0.15 -5.92 3.57
CA VAL A 242 -0.78 -5.65 4.66
C VAL A 242 -0.48 -4.27 5.25
N VAL A 243 -1.51 -3.53 5.65
CA VAL A 243 -1.36 -2.30 6.44
C VAL A 243 -1.72 -2.61 7.88
N LEU A 244 -0.89 -2.18 8.84
CA LEU A 244 -1.15 -2.31 10.26
C LEU A 244 -1.56 -0.95 10.81
N THR A 245 -2.71 -0.89 11.50
CA THR A 245 -3.22 0.35 12.13
C THR A 245 -3.52 0.13 13.60
N PHE A 246 -3.22 1.14 14.41
CA PHE A 246 -3.50 1.15 15.85
C PHE A 246 -4.29 2.42 16.16
N ASP A 247 -5.48 2.25 16.71
CA ASP A 247 -6.34 3.38 17.07
C ASP A 247 -6.08 3.85 18.51
N ASP A 248 -6.59 5.03 18.87
CA ASP A 248 -6.62 5.71 20.17
C ASP A 248 -5.31 6.37 20.64
N GLY A 249 -4.12 5.89 20.25
CA GLY A 249 -2.84 6.38 20.77
C GLY A 249 -2.52 5.89 22.19
N LEU A 250 -2.84 4.63 22.47
CA LEU A 250 -2.72 4.00 23.81
C LEU A 250 -1.26 3.75 24.21
N LYS A 251 -0.95 3.96 25.49
CA LYS A 251 0.37 3.72 26.05
C LYS A 251 0.83 2.26 25.94
N SER A 252 -0.10 1.31 25.92
CA SER A 252 0.21 -0.11 25.73
C SER A 252 0.85 -0.40 24.36
N VAL A 253 0.53 0.41 23.33
CA VAL A 253 1.14 0.31 22.00
C VAL A 253 2.63 0.64 22.05
N TYR A 254 3.00 1.74 22.74
CA TYR A 254 4.40 2.07 23.01
C TYR A 254 5.12 0.96 23.77
N ARG A 255 4.47 0.40 24.80
CA ARG A 255 5.10 -0.54 25.72
C ARG A 255 5.30 -1.94 25.12
N TYR A 256 4.33 -2.45 24.37
CA TYR A 256 4.31 -3.84 23.91
C TYR A 256 4.30 -3.99 22.38
N ALA A 257 3.49 -3.21 21.66
CA ALA A 257 3.41 -3.37 20.21
C ALA A 257 4.68 -2.86 19.49
N TYR A 258 5.20 -1.70 19.91
CA TYR A 258 6.38 -1.11 19.29
C TYR A 258 7.62 -2.01 19.31
N PRO A 259 8.06 -2.59 20.44
CA PRO A 259 9.22 -3.48 20.44
C PRO A 259 9.02 -4.75 19.61
N ILE A 260 7.78 -5.27 19.54
CA ILE A 260 7.45 -6.44 18.72
C ILE A 260 7.55 -6.09 17.23
N LEU A 261 6.95 -5.01 16.79
CA LEU A 261 7.04 -4.56 15.39
C LEU A 261 8.51 -4.31 14.98
N LYS A 262 9.28 -3.67 15.84
CA LYS A 262 10.71 -3.43 15.62
C LYS A 262 11.51 -4.73 15.51
N LYS A 263 11.24 -5.72 16.34
CA LYS A 263 11.82 -7.08 16.29
C LYS A 263 11.67 -7.71 14.91
N TYR A 264 10.51 -7.55 14.26
CA TYR A 264 10.21 -8.16 12.96
C TYR A 264 10.52 -7.22 11.76
N GLY A 265 10.97 -6.00 11.99
CA GLY A 265 11.23 -5.00 10.96
C GLY A 265 9.96 -4.58 10.23
N GLN A 266 8.84 -4.48 10.95
CA GLN A 266 7.53 -4.11 10.45
C GLN A 266 7.20 -2.67 10.81
N GLN A 267 6.42 -2.01 9.96
CA GLN A 267 5.92 -0.65 10.17
C GLN A 267 4.41 -0.65 10.37
N ALA A 268 3.88 0.38 11.03
CA ALA A 268 2.46 0.56 11.29
C ALA A 268 2.05 2.04 11.29
N THR A 269 0.76 2.31 11.31
CA THR A 269 0.19 3.65 11.54
C THR A 269 -0.45 3.71 12.91
N ALA A 270 -0.17 4.77 13.69
CA ALA A 270 -0.87 5.07 14.93
C ALA A 270 -1.81 6.25 14.73
N PHE A 271 -3.12 6.01 14.80
CA PHE A 271 -4.15 7.03 14.82
C PHE A 271 -4.37 7.53 16.25
N ILE A 272 -3.96 8.75 16.52
CA ILE A 272 -3.90 9.31 17.87
C ILE A 272 -5.05 10.27 18.12
N ILE A 273 -5.79 10.09 19.24
CA ILE A 273 -6.71 11.07 19.77
C ILE A 273 -5.88 12.23 20.35
N SER A 274 -5.70 13.28 19.57
CA SER A 274 -4.70 14.31 19.85
C SER A 274 -4.95 15.10 21.14
N SER A 275 -6.19 15.17 21.63
CA SER A 275 -6.51 15.80 22.94
C SER A 275 -6.13 14.93 24.14
N ARG A 276 -5.83 13.67 23.95
CA ARG A 276 -5.46 12.72 25.03
C ARG A 276 -3.95 12.52 25.18
N VAL A 277 -3.14 13.09 24.28
CA VAL A 277 -1.67 13.06 24.38
C VAL A 277 -1.25 13.68 25.72
N LYS A 278 -0.43 12.96 26.47
CA LYS A 278 0.07 13.39 27.76
C LYS A 278 1.34 14.24 27.64
N HIS A 279 1.45 15.26 28.45
CA HIS A 279 2.65 16.09 28.46
C HIS A 279 3.86 15.27 28.95
N ASN A 280 3.70 14.56 30.07
CA ASN A 280 4.69 13.71 30.70
C ASN A 280 4.27 12.24 30.71
N PRO A 281 5.21 11.29 30.65
CA PRO A 281 4.91 9.88 30.82
C PRO A 281 4.24 9.59 32.17
N GLN A 282 3.19 8.80 32.14
CA GLN A 282 2.53 8.33 33.36
C GLN A 282 3.17 7.01 33.82
N PRO A 283 3.22 6.69 35.12
CA PRO A 283 3.55 5.35 35.60
C PRO A 283 2.65 4.31 34.90
N TRP A 284 3.25 3.15 34.57
CA TRP A 284 2.50 2.11 33.87
C TRP A 284 1.47 1.43 34.79
N ASP A 285 0.26 1.31 34.27
CA ASP A 285 -0.83 0.54 34.89
C ASP A 285 -1.65 -0.13 33.78
N ALA A 286 -1.57 -1.47 33.68
CA ALA A 286 -2.29 -2.26 32.68
C ALA A 286 -3.80 -2.24 32.83
N ASN A 287 -4.30 -1.82 34.01
CA ASN A 287 -5.72 -1.78 34.35
C ASN A 287 -6.31 -0.36 34.31
N SER A 288 -5.58 0.58 33.68
CA SER A 288 -6.02 1.94 33.47
C SER A 288 -5.95 2.29 31.97
N LEU A 289 -6.92 3.03 31.48
CA LEU A 289 -6.90 3.53 30.10
C LEU A 289 -5.88 4.68 30.00
N GLN A 290 -4.66 4.35 29.58
CA GLN A 290 -3.55 5.27 29.48
C GLN A 290 -3.21 5.60 28.02
N PHE A 291 -2.85 6.87 27.79
CA PHE A 291 -2.45 7.38 26.49
C PHE A 291 -0.97 7.75 26.48
N MET A 292 -0.34 7.66 25.31
CA MET A 292 1.06 8.03 25.13
C MET A 292 1.31 9.51 25.44
N SER A 293 2.49 9.76 26.00
CA SER A 293 3.04 11.11 26.18
C SER A 293 3.80 11.59 24.94
N ILE A 294 4.13 12.88 24.91
CA ILE A 294 4.92 13.52 23.86
C ILE A 294 6.24 12.76 23.63
N SER A 295 6.94 12.40 24.71
CA SER A 295 8.23 11.70 24.61
C SER A 295 8.08 10.26 24.11
N GLU A 296 7.01 9.56 24.50
CA GLU A 296 6.72 8.20 24.04
C GLU A 296 6.35 8.16 22.56
N ILE A 297 5.54 9.13 22.09
CA ILE A 297 5.21 9.25 20.65
C ILE A 297 6.48 9.51 19.82
N LYS A 298 7.39 10.38 20.29
CA LYS A 298 8.66 10.65 19.60
C LYS A 298 9.55 9.41 19.47
N GLN A 299 9.50 8.51 20.44
CA GLN A 299 10.34 7.29 20.44
C GLN A 299 9.89 6.23 19.46
N ILE A 300 8.61 6.21 19.06
CA ILE A 300 8.05 5.18 18.17
C ILE A 300 8.03 5.57 16.69
N GLN A 301 8.49 6.75 16.32
CA GLN A 301 8.40 7.29 14.95
C GLN A 301 9.24 6.53 13.92
N ASP A 302 10.20 5.71 14.35
CA ASP A 302 10.98 4.82 13.48
C ASP A 302 10.17 3.61 13.00
N VAL A 303 9.03 3.32 13.63
CA VAL A 303 8.12 2.21 13.32
C VAL A 303 6.72 2.71 12.96
N PHE A 304 6.26 3.78 13.63
CA PHE A 304 4.89 4.26 13.51
C PHE A 304 4.80 5.59 12.74
N ASP A 305 3.98 5.59 11.69
CA ASP A 305 3.46 6.82 11.10
C ASP A 305 2.33 7.39 11.98
N ILE A 306 2.51 8.61 12.47
CA ILE A 306 1.58 9.24 13.42
C ILE A 306 0.49 10.00 12.64
N GLN A 307 -0.76 9.57 12.80
CA GLN A 307 -1.91 10.09 12.09
C GLN A 307 -3.08 10.41 13.03
N SER A 308 -4.15 11.00 12.52
CA SER A 308 -5.25 11.57 13.33
C SER A 308 -6.32 10.55 13.70
N HIS A 309 -6.73 10.54 14.98
CA HIS A 309 -7.97 9.93 15.45
C HIS A 309 -8.91 11.00 16.05
N THR A 310 -8.98 12.17 15.42
CA THR A 310 -9.68 13.37 15.86
C THR A 310 -9.06 14.05 17.08
N HIS A 311 -9.58 15.22 17.46
CA HIS A 311 -9.15 15.93 18.66
C HIS A 311 -10.12 15.69 19.83
N PHE A 312 -11.37 16.12 19.71
CA PHE A 312 -12.39 16.00 20.77
C PHE A 312 -13.58 15.11 20.42
N LEU A 313 -13.69 14.66 19.16
CA LEU A 313 -14.89 13.95 18.69
C LEU A 313 -14.90 12.46 19.04
N HIS A 314 -13.82 11.91 19.64
CA HIS A 314 -13.76 10.50 20.06
C HIS A 314 -14.49 10.29 21.40
N ARG A 315 -15.81 10.37 21.39
CA ARG A 315 -16.71 10.11 22.53
C ARG A 315 -18.11 9.77 22.04
N TYR A 316 -18.88 9.16 22.91
CA TYR A 316 -20.30 8.95 22.72
C TYR A 316 -21.11 10.12 23.28
N SER A 317 -22.26 10.40 22.67
CA SER A 317 -23.33 11.20 23.22
C SER A 317 -24.14 10.36 24.21
N ASP A 318 -25.08 11.03 24.96
CA ASP A 318 -25.91 10.36 25.94
C ASP A 318 -26.77 9.24 25.35
N ASP A 319 -27.14 9.34 24.08
CA ASP A 319 -27.87 8.34 23.30
C ASP A 319 -26.96 7.25 22.69
N LYS A 320 -25.71 7.14 23.18
CA LYS A 320 -24.69 6.14 22.77
C LYS A 320 -24.31 6.17 21.28
N ARG A 321 -24.51 7.29 20.61
CA ARG A 321 -24.02 7.49 19.23
C ARG A 321 -22.69 8.24 19.22
N PRO A 322 -21.80 7.97 18.25
CA PRO A 322 -20.58 8.77 18.08
C PRO A 322 -20.91 10.27 17.96
N VAL A 323 -20.32 11.10 18.80
CA VAL A 323 -20.57 12.57 18.82
C VAL A 323 -20.29 13.20 17.46
N LEU A 324 -19.32 12.67 16.71
CA LEU A 324 -18.99 13.12 15.36
C LEU A 324 -20.24 13.17 14.46
N LEU A 325 -21.12 12.18 14.52
CA LEU A 325 -22.31 12.07 13.65
C LEU A 325 -23.36 13.16 13.88
N SER A 326 -23.36 13.77 15.06
CA SER A 326 -24.31 14.83 15.44
C SER A 326 -23.79 16.24 15.16
N ARG A 327 -22.52 16.39 14.75
CA ARG A 327 -21.90 17.70 14.54
C ARG A 327 -22.19 18.25 13.14
N THR A 328 -22.10 19.57 13.01
CA THR A 328 -22.07 20.22 11.68
C THR A 328 -20.76 19.91 10.97
N GLU A 329 -20.76 19.91 9.65
CA GLU A 329 -19.57 19.74 8.82
C GLU A 329 -18.43 20.67 9.28
N HIS A 330 -18.73 21.96 9.44
CA HIS A 330 -17.75 22.95 9.90
C HIS A 330 -17.12 22.59 11.26
N ASN A 331 -17.92 22.13 12.24
CA ASN A 331 -17.39 21.74 13.55
C ASN A 331 -16.52 20.48 13.47
N ILE A 332 -16.83 19.55 12.56
CA ILE A 332 -16.01 18.37 12.31
C ILE A 332 -14.70 18.80 11.64
N GLN A 333 -14.77 19.66 10.63
CA GLN A 333 -13.58 20.21 9.96
C GLN A 333 -12.63 20.90 10.95
N LEU A 334 -13.13 21.77 11.80
CA LEU A 334 -12.32 22.45 12.83
C LEU A 334 -11.63 21.47 13.80
N ASP A 335 -12.31 20.41 14.21
CA ASP A 335 -11.73 19.37 15.06
C ASP A 335 -10.61 18.60 14.33
N PHE A 336 -10.82 18.26 13.07
CA PHE A 336 -9.85 17.59 12.21
C PHE A 336 -8.60 18.45 11.99
N GLU A 337 -8.76 19.71 11.63
CA GLU A 337 -7.67 20.67 11.47
C GLU A 337 -6.89 20.87 12.79
N ARG A 338 -7.60 20.92 13.91
CA ARG A 338 -6.98 21.00 15.23
C ARG A 338 -6.15 19.76 15.54
N SER A 339 -6.70 18.57 15.24
CA SER A 339 -5.97 17.32 15.42
C SER A 339 -4.69 17.32 14.59
N ALA A 340 -4.75 17.64 13.30
CA ALA A 340 -3.58 17.69 12.43
C ALA A 340 -2.53 18.69 12.96
N ARG A 341 -2.95 19.86 13.43
CA ARG A 341 -2.05 20.89 14.01
C ARG A 341 -1.34 20.42 15.27
N VAL A 342 -2.06 19.74 16.17
CA VAL A 342 -1.48 19.18 17.42
C VAL A 342 -0.48 18.06 17.12
N LEU A 343 -0.73 17.26 16.09
CA LEU A 343 0.12 16.14 15.73
C LEU A 343 1.30 16.53 14.80
N LYS A 344 1.28 17.73 14.21
CA LYS A 344 2.32 18.23 13.31
C LYS A 344 3.76 18.13 13.85
N PRO A 345 4.05 18.33 15.17
CA PRO A 345 5.40 18.13 15.71
C PRO A 345 5.92 16.68 15.66
N PHE A 346 5.03 15.71 15.48
CA PHE A 346 5.36 14.28 15.36
C PHE A 346 5.35 13.81 13.90
N ASN A 347 4.51 14.41 13.07
CA ASN A 347 4.45 14.12 11.65
C ASN A 347 4.06 15.38 10.87
N PRO A 348 4.93 15.95 10.03
CA PRO A 348 4.59 17.13 9.24
C PRO A 348 3.48 16.85 8.20
N LYS A 349 3.22 15.57 7.88
CA LYS A 349 2.23 15.10 6.90
C LYS A 349 1.12 14.31 7.59
N VAL A 350 0.32 14.95 8.46
CA VAL A 350 -0.90 14.36 9.03
C VAL A 350 -1.99 14.41 7.96
N LEU A 351 -2.04 13.38 7.13
CA LEU A 351 -2.86 13.32 5.91
C LEU A 351 -3.97 12.26 5.98
N TYR A 352 -4.03 11.49 7.06
CA TYR A 352 -4.94 10.36 7.19
C TYR A 352 -5.69 10.41 8.51
N VAL A 353 -6.96 9.97 8.51
CA VAL A 353 -7.81 9.98 9.70
C VAL A 353 -8.51 8.64 9.88
N SER A 354 -8.64 8.19 11.13
CA SER A 354 -9.57 7.13 11.53
C SER A 354 -10.80 7.77 12.17
N TYR A 355 -11.99 7.43 11.65
CA TYR A 355 -13.22 7.93 12.26
C TYR A 355 -13.47 7.28 13.62
N PRO A 356 -13.84 8.08 14.66
CA PRO A 356 -14.19 7.54 15.97
C PRO A 356 -15.26 6.45 15.88
N PHE A 357 -14.98 5.29 16.48
CA PHE A 357 -15.88 4.14 16.46
C PHE A 357 -16.26 3.66 15.04
N GLY A 358 -15.56 4.11 14.03
CA GLY A 358 -15.85 3.86 12.61
C GLY A 358 -17.07 4.61 12.09
N GLY A 359 -17.66 5.50 12.87
CA GLY A 359 -18.86 6.26 12.49
C GLY A 359 -18.54 7.40 11.54
N TYR A 360 -19.19 7.42 10.38
CA TYR A 360 -19.05 8.49 9.38
C TYR A 360 -20.40 8.76 8.67
N ASN A 361 -20.51 9.91 8.06
CA ASN A 361 -21.59 10.33 7.19
C ASN A 361 -21.03 11.33 6.15
N ASP A 362 -21.86 11.80 5.22
CA ASP A 362 -21.42 12.73 4.17
C ASP A 362 -20.77 13.99 4.70
N LYS A 363 -21.25 14.53 5.84
CA LYS A 363 -20.64 15.70 6.50
C LYS A 363 -19.23 15.39 7.00
N ALA A 364 -19.01 14.20 7.55
CA ALA A 364 -17.69 13.80 8.04
C ALA A 364 -16.70 13.56 6.87
N ILE A 365 -17.18 12.99 5.77
CA ILE A 365 -16.41 12.81 4.55
C ILE A 365 -15.97 14.16 3.97
N GLU A 366 -16.91 15.08 3.81
CA GLU A 366 -16.61 16.41 3.26
C GLU A 366 -15.70 17.21 4.21
N ALA A 367 -15.95 17.16 5.52
CA ALA A 367 -15.08 17.79 6.52
C ALA A 367 -13.64 17.23 6.49
N ALA A 368 -13.46 15.93 6.27
CA ALA A 368 -12.14 15.33 6.13
C ALA A 368 -11.42 15.86 4.87
N ARG A 369 -12.14 15.94 3.75
CA ARG A 369 -11.61 16.50 2.49
C ARG A 369 -11.21 17.97 2.65
N LEU A 370 -12.07 18.80 3.27
CA LEU A 370 -11.81 20.22 3.49
C LEU A 370 -10.67 20.47 4.48
N ALA A 371 -10.51 19.60 5.49
CA ALA A 371 -9.38 19.66 6.42
C ALA A 371 -8.05 19.18 5.83
N GLY A 372 -8.03 18.75 4.57
CA GLY A 372 -6.82 18.33 3.85
C GLY A 372 -6.41 16.88 4.08
N TYR A 373 -7.26 16.05 4.69
CA TYR A 373 -7.02 14.61 4.74
C TYR A 373 -7.19 13.98 3.35
N ARG A 374 -6.39 12.96 3.06
CA ARG A 374 -6.37 12.28 1.77
C ARG A 374 -6.99 10.89 1.83
N LEU A 375 -6.91 10.23 3.00
CA LEU A 375 -7.58 8.98 3.28
C LEU A 375 -8.29 9.02 4.63
N ALA A 376 -9.42 8.32 4.71
CA ALA A 376 -10.08 8.05 5.98
C ALA A 376 -10.48 6.57 6.09
N VAL A 377 -10.20 5.98 7.26
CA VAL A 377 -10.50 4.57 7.53
C VAL A 377 -11.71 4.43 8.45
N THR A 378 -12.46 3.37 8.23
CA THR A 378 -13.70 3.03 8.95
C THR A 378 -13.56 1.71 9.70
N THR A 379 -14.66 1.21 10.25
CA THR A 379 -14.78 -0.15 10.79
C THR A 379 -15.57 -1.09 9.88
N VAL A 380 -15.92 -0.64 8.67
CA VAL A 380 -16.56 -1.49 7.67
C VAL A 380 -15.61 -2.63 7.29
N ARG A 381 -16.08 -3.86 7.44
CA ARG A 381 -15.26 -5.06 7.18
C ARG A 381 -14.97 -5.23 5.70
N GLY A 382 -13.70 -5.40 5.35
CA GLY A 382 -13.27 -5.71 3.99
C GLY A 382 -11.82 -5.33 3.73
N LYS A 383 -11.37 -5.57 2.51
CA LYS A 383 -10.06 -5.17 1.99
C LYS A 383 -10.21 -3.93 1.13
N VAL A 384 -9.15 -3.16 1.01
CA VAL A 384 -9.09 -1.95 0.20
C VAL A 384 -8.71 -2.33 -1.23
N LYS A 385 -9.44 -1.81 -2.21
CA LYS A 385 -9.27 -2.08 -3.66
C LYS A 385 -9.11 -0.78 -4.45
N PRO A 386 -8.44 -0.80 -5.60
CA PRO A 386 -8.48 0.33 -6.52
C PRO A 386 -9.93 0.71 -6.86
N GLY A 387 -10.23 2.02 -6.87
CA GLY A 387 -11.59 2.53 -7.09
C GLY A 387 -12.47 2.60 -5.83
N ASP A 388 -12.02 2.12 -4.67
CA ASP A 388 -12.71 2.40 -3.40
C ASP A 388 -12.65 3.91 -3.08
N ASN A 389 -13.70 4.44 -2.43
CA ASN A 389 -13.71 5.82 -1.98
C ASN A 389 -12.61 6.02 -0.91
N PRO A 390 -11.64 6.93 -1.11
CA PRO A 390 -10.52 7.12 -0.20
C PRO A 390 -10.96 7.56 1.21
N TYR A 391 -12.14 8.11 1.37
CA TYR A 391 -12.67 8.56 2.66
C TYR A 391 -13.54 7.53 3.38
N THR A 392 -13.66 6.30 2.88
CA THR A 392 -14.47 5.24 3.52
C THR A 392 -13.78 3.87 3.45
N LEU A 393 -12.47 3.85 3.65
CA LEU A 393 -11.67 2.64 3.51
C LEU A 393 -12.04 1.60 4.56
N LYS A 394 -12.15 0.36 4.08
CA LYS A 394 -12.50 -0.80 4.90
C LYS A 394 -11.31 -1.28 5.71
N ARG A 395 -11.60 -1.89 6.86
CA ARG A 395 -10.57 -2.53 7.70
C ARG A 395 -11.00 -3.93 8.14
N LEU A 396 -10.03 -4.68 8.65
CA LEU A 396 -10.21 -6.00 9.24
C LEU A 396 -9.75 -5.95 10.70
N TYR A 397 -10.66 -6.17 11.62
CA TYR A 397 -10.31 -6.34 13.02
C TYR A 397 -9.56 -7.67 13.24
N VAL A 398 -8.51 -7.61 14.04
CA VAL A 398 -7.91 -8.79 14.64
C VAL A 398 -8.39 -8.82 16.09
N LEU A 399 -9.26 -9.80 16.38
CA LEU A 399 -9.89 -9.93 17.68
C LEU A 399 -9.02 -10.79 18.62
N ARG A 400 -9.21 -10.58 19.92
CA ARG A 400 -8.51 -11.37 20.95
C ARG A 400 -8.69 -12.90 20.77
N THR A 401 -9.83 -13.30 20.24
CA THR A 401 -10.20 -14.72 20.04
C THR A 401 -9.73 -15.29 18.70
N ASP A 402 -9.14 -14.48 17.83
CA ASP A 402 -8.69 -14.95 16.52
C ASP A 402 -7.43 -15.82 16.66
N SER A 403 -7.48 -17.02 16.10
CA SER A 403 -6.29 -17.83 15.88
C SER A 403 -5.42 -17.26 14.74
N ILE A 404 -4.18 -17.73 14.65
CA ILE A 404 -3.30 -17.40 13.52
C ILE A 404 -3.94 -17.84 12.20
N ASP A 405 -4.55 -19.03 12.15
CA ASP A 405 -5.21 -19.54 10.95
C ASP A 405 -6.39 -18.66 10.53
N ALA A 406 -7.22 -18.20 11.48
CA ALA A 406 -8.33 -17.30 11.22
C ALA A 406 -7.85 -15.94 10.68
N MET A 407 -6.73 -15.41 11.19
CA MET A 407 -6.10 -14.20 10.66
C MET A 407 -5.55 -14.47 9.25
N ALA A 408 -4.84 -15.58 9.06
CA ALA A 408 -4.24 -15.95 7.78
C ALA A 408 -5.29 -16.07 6.67
N GLU A 409 -6.40 -16.78 6.94
CA GLU A 409 -7.52 -16.90 6.00
C GLU A 409 -8.14 -15.55 5.65
N ARG A 410 -8.29 -14.68 6.65
CA ARG A 410 -8.91 -13.35 6.48
C ARG A 410 -8.05 -12.41 5.61
N ILE A 411 -6.72 -12.50 5.68
CA ILE A 411 -5.81 -11.66 4.90
C ILE A 411 -5.43 -12.26 3.54
N ALA A 412 -5.61 -13.57 3.35
CA ALA A 412 -5.27 -14.27 2.11
C ALA A 412 -6.02 -13.71 0.89
N ASN A 413 -5.43 -13.86 -0.30
CA ASN A 413 -6.07 -13.47 -1.56
C ASN A 413 -7.08 -14.55 -1.97
N ASN A 414 -8.32 -14.49 -1.45
CA ASN A 414 -9.37 -15.47 -1.71
C ASN A 414 -10.16 -15.13 -2.97
N ARG A 415 -10.24 -16.04 -3.92
CA ARG A 415 -10.96 -15.87 -5.21
C ARG A 415 -12.46 -15.59 -5.07
N SER A 416 -13.09 -16.05 -3.99
CA SER A 416 -14.53 -15.89 -3.75
C SER A 416 -15.00 -14.44 -3.62
N ASP A 417 -14.08 -13.53 -3.31
CA ASP A 417 -14.40 -12.10 -3.07
C ASP A 417 -14.27 -11.23 -4.33
N VAL A 418 -13.85 -11.81 -5.47
CA VAL A 418 -13.61 -11.09 -6.72
C VAL A 418 -14.86 -11.17 -7.59
N LYS A 419 -15.51 -10.02 -7.85
CA LYS A 419 -16.63 -9.96 -8.81
C LYS A 419 -16.10 -10.20 -10.23
N PRO A 420 -16.78 -11.06 -11.02
CA PRO A 420 -16.43 -11.25 -12.44
C PRO A 420 -16.52 -9.92 -13.20
N MET A 421 -15.52 -9.59 -13.99
CA MET A 421 -15.52 -8.41 -14.84
C MET A 421 -15.98 -8.77 -16.25
N ALA A 422 -16.52 -7.78 -16.97
CA ALA A 422 -16.86 -7.95 -18.38
C ALA A 422 -15.62 -8.28 -19.22
N VAL A 423 -15.77 -9.23 -20.14
CA VAL A 423 -14.74 -9.65 -21.10
C VAL A 423 -15.05 -9.01 -22.43
N ARG A 424 -14.08 -8.33 -23.07
CA ARG A 424 -14.22 -7.88 -24.46
C ARG A 424 -14.18 -9.13 -25.37
N GLN A 425 -15.11 -9.17 -26.31
CA GLN A 425 -15.11 -10.17 -27.39
C GLN A 425 -14.21 -9.73 -28.53
#